data_093398d543d71215fcf9e8576d837fc6
#
_entry.id   093398d543d71215fcf9e8576d837fc6
#
_cell.length_a   1.000
_cell.length_b   1.000
_cell.length_c   1.000
_cell.angle_alpha   90.00
_cell.angle_beta   90.00
_cell.angle_gamma   90.00
#
_symmetry.space_group_name_H-M   'P 1'
#
loop_
_entity.id
_entity.type
_entity.pdbx_description
1 polymer ?
#
loop_
_entity_poly.entity_id
_entity_poly.type
_entity_poly.pdbx_seq_one_letter_code
_entity_poly.pdbx_strand_id
1 'polypeptide(L)'
;KDLPIIGITGGEPTLLGEKLISLIMYIREQLPDTDIHILSNGRNFRDADYTSTLMEVGEGRIIFGIPLHSDFYKDHDIIAGAKGAFEETIIGLYNLASVGACIELRIVMNKLNYRRFLPMAEFIHKNLPFVAWIAFMGMEYTGYAIKNSKNIWVEPKDYIAHLLNALNFLDEWRYNVCIYNIPLCLLPDSFHDFAQRSISDWKNDYPDICQECKKKEMCCGLFTTSIKPYEGLKAIQ
;
A
#
# COMPACT_ATOMS: atom_id res chain seq x y z
N LYS A 1 -13.57 24.49 -4.15
CA LYS A 1 -13.54 23.15 -4.74
C LYS A 1 -13.21 22.21 -3.61
N ASP A 2 -14.16 21.39 -3.25
CA ASP A 2 -14.01 20.39 -2.20
C ASP A 2 -13.06 19.31 -2.69
N LEU A 3 -11.84 19.28 -2.14
CA LEU A 3 -10.90 18.20 -2.33
C LEU A 3 -11.13 17.21 -1.19
N PRO A 4 -11.62 15.99 -1.46
CA PRO A 4 -11.91 15.02 -0.39
C PRO A 4 -10.64 14.56 0.32
N ILE A 5 -9.52 14.47 -0.41
CA ILE A 5 -8.24 13.97 0.11
C ILE A 5 -7.04 14.62 -0.58
N ILE A 6 -5.98 14.91 0.20
CA ILE A 6 -4.66 15.32 -0.29
C ILE A 6 -3.63 14.27 0.08
N GLY A 7 -2.86 13.79 -0.92
CA GLY A 7 -1.74 12.88 -0.71
C GLY A 7 -0.44 13.65 -0.45
N ILE A 8 0.24 13.37 0.66
CA ILE A 8 1.61 13.79 0.92
C ILE A 8 2.52 12.60 0.70
N THR A 9 3.37 12.71 -0.30
CA THR A 9 4.33 11.66 -0.69
C THR A 9 5.66 12.29 -1.09
N GLY A 10 6.64 11.48 -1.37
CA GLY A 10 7.95 11.92 -1.82
C GLY A 10 9.00 10.87 -1.48
N GLY A 11 10.21 11.27 -1.10
CA GLY A 11 11.20 10.33 -0.55
C GLY A 11 10.68 9.75 0.77
N GLU A 12 10.77 10.54 1.84
CA GLU A 12 10.18 10.25 3.15
C GLU A 12 9.68 11.56 3.77
N PRO A 13 8.36 11.81 3.81
CA PRO A 13 7.80 13.07 4.28
C PRO A 13 8.18 13.41 5.72
N THR A 14 8.28 12.40 6.59
CA THR A 14 8.58 12.61 8.02
C THR A 14 10.00 13.14 8.29
N LEU A 15 10.91 13.05 7.31
CA LEU A 15 12.22 13.70 7.40
C LEU A 15 12.16 15.24 7.40
N LEU A 16 11.03 15.80 7.02
CA LEU A 16 10.80 17.25 7.09
C LEU A 16 10.62 17.74 8.54
N GLY A 17 10.33 16.84 9.49
CA GLY A 17 10.15 17.18 10.90
C GLY A 17 9.12 18.30 11.10
N GLU A 18 9.50 19.39 11.76
CA GLU A 18 8.64 20.54 12.04
C GLU A 18 8.02 21.20 10.78
N LYS A 19 8.69 21.08 9.62
CA LYS A 19 8.13 21.59 8.37
C LYS A 19 6.92 20.80 7.91
N LEU A 20 6.89 19.46 8.16
CA LEU A 20 5.70 18.65 7.88
C LEU A 20 4.54 19.07 8.80
N ILE A 21 4.82 19.29 10.09
CA ILE A 21 3.82 19.78 11.06
C ILE A 21 3.24 21.12 10.58
N SER A 22 4.11 22.08 10.22
CA SER A 22 3.68 23.38 9.70
C SER A 22 2.85 23.27 8.41
N LEU A 23 3.20 22.33 7.52
CA LEU A 23 2.43 22.08 6.30
C LEU A 23 1.03 21.53 6.62
N ILE A 24 0.93 20.61 7.57
CA ILE A 24 -0.37 20.04 7.98
C ILE A 24 -1.25 21.10 8.63
N MET A 25 -0.69 21.93 9.52
CA MET A 25 -1.41 23.08 10.11
C MET A 25 -1.97 24.00 9.02
N TYR A 26 -1.13 24.33 8.03
CA TYR A 26 -1.57 25.16 6.90
C TYR A 26 -2.69 24.50 6.09
N ILE A 27 -2.58 23.19 5.81
CA ILE A 27 -3.63 22.45 5.11
C ILE A 27 -4.93 22.45 5.93
N ARG A 28 -4.86 22.23 7.25
CA ARG A 28 -6.04 22.29 8.13
C ARG A 28 -6.73 23.65 8.11
N GLU A 29 -5.93 24.73 8.15
CA GLU A 29 -6.45 26.08 8.07
C GLU A 29 -7.14 26.38 6.74
N GLN A 30 -6.54 25.98 5.62
CA GLN A 30 -7.05 26.30 4.28
C GLN A 30 -8.12 25.33 3.77
N LEU A 31 -8.10 24.07 4.22
CA LEU A 31 -8.93 22.96 3.75
C LEU A 31 -9.42 22.10 4.93
N PRO A 32 -10.29 22.66 5.80
CA PRO A 32 -10.67 22.01 7.06
C PRO A 32 -11.41 20.66 6.87
N ASP A 33 -12.09 20.46 5.74
CA ASP A 33 -12.86 19.25 5.47
C ASP A 33 -12.09 18.20 4.65
N THR A 34 -10.84 18.48 4.25
CA THR A 34 -10.01 17.59 3.44
C THR A 34 -9.24 16.61 4.32
N ASP A 35 -9.29 15.33 4.02
CA ASP A 35 -8.43 14.33 4.65
C ASP A 35 -7.01 14.38 4.07
N ILE A 36 -6.00 14.10 4.90
CA ILE A 36 -4.59 14.09 4.50
C ILE A 36 -4.09 12.65 4.51
N HIS A 37 -3.65 12.14 3.37
CA HIS A 37 -3.06 10.80 3.25
C HIS A 37 -1.54 10.92 3.18
N ILE A 38 -0.84 10.52 4.24
CA ILE A 38 0.62 10.57 4.34
C ILE A 38 1.19 9.19 4.01
N LEU A 39 1.99 9.12 2.94
CA LEU A 39 2.73 7.91 2.57
C LEU A 39 4.14 7.98 3.17
N SER A 40 4.40 7.20 4.21
CA SER A 40 5.65 7.18 4.96
C SER A 40 6.14 5.74 5.18
N ASN A 41 7.44 5.56 5.29
CA ASN A 41 8.03 4.28 5.69
C ASN A 41 7.74 3.88 7.16
N GLY A 42 7.11 4.76 7.93
CA GLY A 42 6.67 4.52 9.31
C GLY A 42 7.76 4.66 10.38
N ARG A 43 9.03 4.74 10.00
CA ARG A 43 10.17 4.62 10.93
C ARG A 43 10.32 5.80 11.89
N ASN A 44 10.04 7.03 11.45
CA ASN A 44 10.15 8.23 12.29
C ASN A 44 9.03 8.31 13.34
N PHE A 45 7.92 7.58 13.16
CA PHE A 45 6.86 7.49 14.17
C PHE A 45 7.27 6.69 15.41
N ARG A 46 8.48 6.09 15.43
CA ARG A 46 9.09 5.57 16.68
C ARG A 46 9.29 6.67 17.74
N ASP A 47 9.39 7.92 17.33
CA ASP A 47 9.35 9.08 18.21
C ASP A 47 7.88 9.37 18.56
N ALA A 48 7.51 9.07 19.82
CA ALA A 48 6.15 9.19 20.30
C ALA A 48 5.70 10.67 20.40
N ASP A 49 6.60 11.57 20.78
CA ASP A 49 6.28 13.01 20.90
C ASP A 49 6.01 13.61 19.52
N TYR A 50 6.85 13.29 18.54
CA TYR A 50 6.62 13.67 17.14
C TYR A 50 5.30 13.14 16.61
N THR A 51 5.00 11.85 16.88
CA THR A 51 3.76 11.20 16.45
C THR A 51 2.54 11.86 17.06
N SER A 52 2.57 12.15 18.37
CA SER A 52 1.49 12.82 19.09
C SER A 52 1.24 14.23 18.55
N THR A 53 2.30 15.02 18.37
CA THR A 53 2.22 16.37 17.81
C THR A 53 1.60 16.36 16.42
N LEU A 54 2.02 15.43 15.54
CA LEU A 54 1.48 15.33 14.19
C LEU A 54 -0.01 14.99 14.18
N MET A 55 -0.45 14.11 15.08
CA MET A 55 -1.86 13.74 15.22
C MET A 55 -2.70 14.89 15.76
N GLU A 56 -2.18 15.63 16.75
CA GLU A 56 -2.88 16.79 17.31
C GLU A 56 -3.16 17.85 16.24
N VAL A 57 -2.13 18.26 15.47
CA VAL A 57 -2.31 19.27 14.41
C VAL A 57 -3.13 18.76 13.23
N GLY A 58 -3.22 17.46 13.05
CA GLY A 58 -4.02 16.81 12.00
C GLY A 58 -5.49 16.71 12.29
N GLU A 59 -5.91 16.98 13.55
CA GLU A 59 -7.31 17.00 14.00
C GLU A 59 -8.10 15.73 13.66
N GLY A 60 -7.45 14.56 13.72
CA GLY A 60 -8.06 13.26 13.38
C GLY A 60 -8.29 13.01 11.88
N ARG A 61 -7.81 13.90 11.00
CA ARG A 61 -8.01 13.83 9.55
C ARG A 61 -6.76 13.41 8.79
N ILE A 62 -5.91 12.58 9.43
CA ILE A 62 -4.72 12.00 8.78
C ILE A 62 -4.90 10.50 8.64
N ILE A 63 -4.66 10.01 7.44
CA ILE A 63 -4.53 8.59 7.11
C ILE A 63 -3.06 8.31 6.85
N PHE A 64 -2.49 7.32 7.53
CA PHE A 64 -1.09 6.93 7.36
C PHE A 64 -0.98 5.66 6.51
N GLY A 65 -0.44 5.78 5.30
CA GLY A 65 -0.11 4.66 4.44
C GLY A 65 1.30 4.16 4.74
N ILE A 66 1.42 3.04 5.48
CA ILE A 66 2.68 2.49 5.97
C ILE A 66 2.99 1.15 5.27
N PRO A 67 4.14 0.98 4.63
CA PRO A 67 4.51 -0.29 4.01
C PRO A 67 4.94 -1.32 5.06
N LEU A 68 4.37 -2.52 4.97
CA LEU A 68 4.88 -3.71 5.65
C LEU A 68 5.41 -4.68 4.59
N HIS A 69 6.73 -4.87 4.54
CA HIS A 69 7.37 -5.64 3.49
C HIS A 69 7.42 -7.14 3.78
N SER A 70 7.45 -7.53 5.05
CA SER A 70 7.41 -8.92 5.52
C SER A 70 7.03 -8.97 7.00
N ASP A 71 6.53 -10.10 7.47
CA ASP A 71 6.35 -10.46 8.89
C ASP A 71 7.67 -10.87 9.54
N PHE A 72 8.72 -11.09 8.75
CA PHE A 72 10.04 -11.49 9.21
C PHE A 72 11.04 -10.34 9.03
N TYR A 73 11.66 -9.92 10.13
CA TYR A 73 12.51 -8.72 10.17
C TYR A 73 13.62 -8.69 9.12
N LYS A 74 14.28 -9.84 8.85
CA LYS A 74 15.37 -9.89 7.87
C LYS A 74 14.88 -9.61 6.45
N ASP A 75 13.74 -10.18 6.07
CA ASP A 75 13.18 -10.00 4.73
C ASP A 75 12.66 -8.57 4.57
N HIS A 76 12.03 -8.03 5.62
CA HIS A 76 11.59 -6.63 5.64
C HIS A 76 12.77 -5.68 5.46
N ASP A 77 13.84 -5.85 6.23
CA ASP A 77 15.04 -4.99 6.19
C ASP A 77 15.73 -5.06 4.83
N ILE A 78 15.79 -6.26 4.21
CA ILE A 78 16.35 -6.44 2.86
C ILE A 78 15.52 -5.66 1.83
N ILE A 79 14.19 -5.75 1.88
CA ILE A 79 13.31 -5.05 0.92
C ILE A 79 13.35 -3.54 1.17
N ALA A 80 13.33 -3.11 2.42
CA ALA A 80 13.45 -1.70 2.82
C ALA A 80 14.85 -1.11 2.51
N GLY A 81 15.87 -1.95 2.32
CA GLY A 81 17.25 -1.55 2.12
C GLY A 81 17.90 -0.93 3.37
N ALA A 82 17.40 -1.24 4.57
CA ALA A 82 17.87 -0.64 5.82
C ALA A 82 17.74 -1.63 6.98
N LYS A 83 18.86 -1.90 7.67
CA LYS A 83 18.89 -2.73 8.86
C LYS A 83 18.11 -2.06 10.00
N GLY A 84 17.26 -2.82 10.69
CA GLY A 84 16.43 -2.33 11.79
C GLY A 84 15.14 -1.64 11.34
N ALA A 85 14.88 -1.55 10.02
CA ALA A 85 13.68 -0.93 9.49
C ALA A 85 12.39 -1.60 10.00
N PHE A 86 12.38 -2.93 10.13
CA PHE A 86 11.25 -3.67 10.67
C PHE A 86 10.88 -3.21 12.08
N GLU A 87 11.86 -3.21 12.99
CA GLU A 87 11.65 -2.83 14.39
C GLU A 87 11.15 -1.38 14.50
N GLU A 88 11.81 -0.45 13.79
CA GLU A 88 11.42 0.97 13.79
C GLU A 88 10.00 1.18 13.23
N THR A 89 9.63 0.46 12.15
CA THR A 89 8.29 0.54 11.57
C THR A 89 7.24 -0.04 12.52
N ILE A 90 7.52 -1.18 13.17
CA ILE A 90 6.58 -1.78 14.14
C ILE A 90 6.37 -0.85 15.34
N ILE A 91 7.44 -0.28 15.92
CA ILE A 91 7.31 0.70 17.00
C ILE A 91 6.48 1.91 16.54
N GLY A 92 6.74 2.41 15.32
CA GLY A 92 5.97 3.51 14.73
C GLY A 92 4.49 3.19 14.57
N LEU A 93 4.13 1.97 14.15
CA LEU A 93 2.74 1.52 14.05
C LEU A 93 2.05 1.48 15.42
N TYR A 94 2.74 1.01 16.47
CA TYR A 94 2.18 1.03 17.83
C TYR A 94 2.00 2.45 18.37
N ASN A 95 2.95 3.35 18.12
CA ASN A 95 2.81 4.76 18.52
C ASN A 95 1.65 5.44 17.79
N LEU A 96 1.50 5.22 16.48
CA LEU A 96 0.34 5.70 15.72
C LEU A 96 -0.98 5.16 16.27
N ALA A 97 -1.01 3.87 16.60
CA ALA A 97 -2.20 3.24 17.20
C ALA A 97 -2.52 3.83 18.57
N SER A 98 -1.51 4.12 19.41
CA SER A 98 -1.70 4.67 20.76
C SER A 98 -2.35 6.06 20.77
N VAL A 99 -2.20 6.82 19.68
CA VAL A 99 -2.84 8.12 19.47
C VAL A 99 -4.09 8.05 18.59
N GLY A 100 -4.61 6.86 18.31
CA GLY A 100 -5.84 6.66 17.55
C GLY A 100 -5.74 6.97 16.06
N ALA A 101 -4.55 6.85 15.47
CA ALA A 101 -4.33 7.14 14.06
C ALA A 101 -5.06 6.15 13.12
N CYS A 102 -5.55 6.64 11.99
CA CYS A 102 -6.06 5.80 10.91
C CYS A 102 -4.89 5.25 10.09
N ILE A 103 -4.67 3.93 10.13
CA ILE A 103 -3.52 3.26 9.51
C ILE A 103 -3.95 2.36 8.36
N GLU A 104 -3.40 2.61 7.17
CA GLU A 104 -3.43 1.71 6.02
C GLU A 104 -2.09 0.97 5.93
N LEU A 105 -2.08 -0.35 6.08
CA LEU A 105 -0.91 -1.17 5.78
C LEU A 105 -0.83 -1.44 4.28
N ARG A 106 0.35 -1.21 3.69
CA ARG A 106 0.59 -1.36 2.26
C ARG A 106 1.61 -2.47 2.00
N ILE A 107 1.18 -3.54 1.37
CA ILE A 107 2.00 -4.71 1.06
C ILE A 107 2.31 -4.70 -0.45
N VAL A 108 3.46 -4.17 -0.83
CA VAL A 108 3.90 -4.18 -2.22
C VAL A 108 4.43 -5.57 -2.57
N MET A 109 3.71 -6.26 -3.45
CA MET A 109 3.95 -7.65 -3.82
C MET A 109 5.19 -7.78 -4.73
N ASN A 110 6.13 -8.64 -4.35
CA ASN A 110 7.36 -8.88 -5.09
C ASN A 110 7.92 -10.30 -4.85
N LYS A 111 8.95 -10.66 -5.59
CA LYS A 111 9.58 -11.99 -5.54
C LYS A 111 10.14 -12.35 -4.16
N LEU A 112 10.48 -11.39 -3.33
CA LEU A 112 11.09 -11.62 -2.02
C LEU A 112 10.05 -11.91 -0.94
N ASN A 113 8.79 -11.43 -1.11
CA ASN A 113 7.78 -11.54 -0.05
C ASN A 113 6.53 -12.34 -0.40
N TYR A 114 6.26 -12.66 -1.67
CA TYR A 114 4.96 -13.25 -2.06
C TYR A 114 4.63 -14.57 -1.36
N ARG A 115 5.62 -15.39 -1.02
CA ARG A 115 5.41 -16.67 -0.31
C ARG A 115 5.05 -16.48 1.16
N ARG A 116 5.18 -15.25 1.66
CA ARG A 116 4.87 -14.91 3.05
C ARG A 116 3.56 -14.17 3.23
N PHE A 117 2.71 -14.07 2.20
CA PHE A 117 1.46 -13.31 2.32
C PHE A 117 0.53 -13.85 3.40
N LEU A 118 0.34 -15.18 3.49
CA LEU A 118 -0.44 -15.77 4.57
C LEU A 118 0.23 -15.58 5.95
N PRO A 119 1.51 -15.90 6.18
CA PRO A 119 2.21 -15.54 7.40
C PRO A 119 2.13 -14.05 7.77
N MET A 120 2.17 -13.14 6.79
CA MET A 120 1.98 -11.71 7.03
C MET A 120 0.56 -11.39 7.50
N ALA A 121 -0.45 -12.01 6.89
CA ALA A 121 -1.85 -11.85 7.30
C ALA A 121 -2.07 -12.33 8.75
N GLU A 122 -1.51 -13.48 9.11
CA GLU A 122 -1.53 -14.02 10.48
C GLU A 122 -0.78 -13.10 11.46
N PHE A 123 0.37 -12.57 11.05
CA PHE A 123 1.14 -11.61 11.85
C PHE A 123 0.35 -10.32 12.10
N ILE A 124 -0.29 -9.78 11.07
CA ILE A 124 -1.13 -8.57 11.18
C ILE A 124 -2.28 -8.84 12.15
N HIS A 125 -3.00 -9.95 11.98
CA HIS A 125 -4.10 -10.32 12.86
C HIS A 125 -3.65 -10.40 14.34
N LYS A 126 -2.52 -11.03 14.60
CA LYS A 126 -2.02 -11.26 15.94
C LYS A 126 -1.42 -10.01 16.59
N ASN A 127 -0.70 -9.20 15.83
CA ASN A 127 0.16 -8.15 16.38
C ASN A 127 -0.31 -6.72 16.01
N LEU A 128 -1.07 -6.55 14.94
CA LEU A 128 -1.49 -5.24 14.43
C LEU A 128 -3.02 -5.14 14.23
N PRO A 129 -3.85 -5.61 15.19
CA PRO A 129 -5.32 -5.67 15.00
C PRO A 129 -5.98 -4.29 14.90
N PHE A 130 -5.25 -3.23 15.15
CA PHE A 130 -5.70 -1.84 15.13
C PHE A 130 -5.64 -1.19 13.73
N VAL A 131 -5.10 -1.86 12.71
CA VAL A 131 -5.02 -1.29 11.36
C VAL A 131 -6.42 -1.17 10.74
N ALA A 132 -6.68 -0.03 10.08
CA ALA A 132 -7.97 0.25 9.48
C ALA A 132 -8.14 -0.42 8.10
N TRP A 133 -7.06 -0.50 7.31
CA TRP A 133 -7.02 -1.11 5.99
C TRP A 133 -5.75 -1.88 5.73
N ILE A 134 -5.84 -2.90 4.89
CA ILE A 134 -4.70 -3.68 4.39
C ILE A 134 -4.79 -3.70 2.85
N ALA A 135 -3.78 -3.13 2.19
CA ALA A 135 -3.71 -3.05 0.74
C ALA A 135 -2.59 -3.92 0.18
N PHE A 136 -2.94 -4.98 -0.55
CA PHE A 136 -1.98 -5.72 -1.38
C PHE A 136 -1.82 -5.01 -2.72
N MET A 137 -0.60 -4.66 -3.09
CA MET A 137 -0.34 -3.78 -4.24
C MET A 137 0.58 -4.42 -5.26
N GLY A 138 0.16 -4.45 -6.51
CA GLY A 138 1.05 -4.72 -7.63
C GLY A 138 2.15 -3.65 -7.70
N MET A 139 3.38 -4.08 -7.99
CA MET A 139 4.54 -3.18 -7.99
C MET A 139 4.55 -2.28 -9.22
N GLU A 140 4.76 -0.98 -9.00
CA GLU A 140 5.15 -0.04 -10.06
C GLU A 140 6.67 -0.07 -10.25
N TYR A 141 7.13 -0.32 -11.48
CA TYR A 141 8.56 -0.42 -11.79
C TYR A 141 9.15 0.94 -12.11
N THR A 142 9.50 1.69 -11.08
CA THR A 142 10.18 3.00 -11.18
C THR A 142 11.43 3.02 -10.30
N GLY A 143 12.34 3.95 -10.53
CA GLY A 143 13.51 4.18 -9.68
C GLY A 143 14.36 2.93 -9.43
N TYR A 144 14.51 2.56 -8.16
CA TYR A 144 15.29 1.38 -7.76
C TYR A 144 14.62 0.05 -8.15
N ALA A 145 13.31 0.01 -8.33
CA ALA A 145 12.61 -1.19 -8.77
C ALA A 145 13.05 -1.63 -10.18
N ILE A 146 13.31 -0.67 -11.09
CA ILE A 146 13.85 -0.97 -12.42
C ILE A 146 15.24 -1.62 -12.30
N LYS A 147 16.13 -1.01 -11.49
CA LYS A 147 17.52 -1.49 -11.31
C LYS A 147 17.57 -2.90 -10.72
N ASN A 148 16.61 -3.23 -9.85
CA ASN A 148 16.53 -4.50 -9.15
C ASN A 148 15.53 -5.48 -9.76
N SER A 149 14.94 -5.16 -10.92
CA SER A 149 13.83 -5.92 -11.51
C SER A 149 14.09 -7.43 -11.62
N LYS A 150 15.28 -7.85 -11.96
CA LYS A 150 15.65 -9.28 -12.04
C LYS A 150 15.48 -10.03 -10.72
N ASN A 151 15.64 -9.33 -9.60
CA ASN A 151 15.58 -9.91 -8.25
C ASN A 151 14.20 -9.81 -7.61
N ILE A 152 13.39 -8.83 -8.03
CA ILE A 152 12.10 -8.54 -7.40
C ILE A 152 10.89 -8.81 -8.28
N TRP A 153 11.09 -9.00 -9.60
CA TRP A 153 10.00 -9.35 -10.51
C TRP A 153 9.40 -10.71 -10.14
N VAL A 154 8.07 -10.76 -10.14
CA VAL A 154 7.29 -11.99 -9.99
C VAL A 154 6.03 -11.86 -10.85
N GLU A 155 5.70 -12.92 -11.59
CA GLU A 155 4.46 -12.95 -12.39
C GLU A 155 3.26 -13.18 -11.48
N PRO A 156 2.10 -12.55 -11.79
CA PRO A 156 0.88 -12.77 -11.04
C PRO A 156 0.52 -14.25 -10.87
N LYS A 157 0.69 -15.07 -11.89
CA LYS A 157 0.44 -16.52 -11.83
C LYS A 157 1.20 -17.23 -10.70
N ASP A 158 2.38 -16.71 -10.32
CA ASP A 158 3.25 -17.32 -9.30
C ASP A 158 2.81 -16.94 -7.89
N TYR A 159 2.18 -15.77 -7.71
CA TYR A 159 1.79 -15.29 -6.38
C TYR A 159 0.28 -15.28 -6.11
N ILE A 160 -0.56 -15.38 -7.13
CA ILE A 160 -2.03 -15.28 -6.96
C ILE A 160 -2.54 -16.28 -5.91
N ALA A 161 -2.13 -17.55 -5.94
CA ALA A 161 -2.57 -18.52 -4.94
C ALA A 161 -2.19 -18.11 -3.51
N HIS A 162 -1.01 -17.55 -3.31
CA HIS A 162 -0.57 -17.04 -2.00
C HIS A 162 -1.39 -15.82 -1.58
N LEU A 163 -1.69 -14.92 -2.53
CA LEU A 163 -2.53 -13.74 -2.28
C LEU A 163 -3.94 -14.15 -1.87
N LEU A 164 -4.58 -15.07 -2.61
CA LEU A 164 -5.94 -15.51 -2.31
C LEU A 164 -6.05 -16.15 -0.92
N ASN A 165 -5.04 -16.94 -0.51
CA ASN A 165 -5.01 -17.53 0.84
C ASN A 165 -4.94 -16.44 1.92
N ALA A 166 -4.13 -15.40 1.72
CA ALA A 166 -4.04 -14.29 2.66
C ALA A 166 -5.32 -13.46 2.71
N LEU A 167 -5.95 -13.20 1.55
CA LEU A 167 -7.21 -12.46 1.46
C LEU A 167 -8.35 -13.23 2.16
N ASN A 168 -8.49 -14.53 1.91
CA ASN A 168 -9.49 -15.36 2.59
C ASN A 168 -9.32 -15.30 4.11
N PHE A 169 -8.08 -15.45 4.59
CA PHE A 169 -7.80 -15.35 6.03
C PHE A 169 -8.23 -13.99 6.60
N LEU A 170 -7.84 -12.89 5.95
CA LEU A 170 -8.19 -11.55 6.42
C LEU A 170 -9.69 -11.26 6.34
N ASP A 171 -10.38 -11.74 5.31
CA ASP A 171 -11.83 -11.60 5.14
C ASP A 171 -12.60 -12.39 6.20
N GLU A 172 -12.17 -13.61 6.54
CA GLU A 172 -12.75 -14.41 7.64
C GLU A 172 -12.69 -13.66 8.98
N TRP A 173 -11.61 -12.90 9.21
CA TRP A 173 -11.44 -12.07 10.40
C TRP A 173 -11.99 -10.64 10.25
N ARG A 174 -12.73 -10.37 9.16
CA ARG A 174 -13.43 -9.09 8.93
C ARG A 174 -12.53 -7.86 8.81
N TYR A 175 -11.30 -8.03 8.32
CA TYR A 175 -10.47 -6.90 7.97
C TYR A 175 -10.94 -6.22 6.69
N ASN A 176 -10.80 -4.89 6.64
CA ASN A 176 -10.91 -4.16 5.38
C ASN A 176 -9.66 -4.43 4.55
N VAL A 177 -9.78 -5.26 3.53
CA VAL A 177 -8.66 -5.62 2.66
C VAL A 177 -8.98 -5.29 1.21
N CYS A 178 -7.98 -4.81 0.47
CA CYS A 178 -8.12 -4.51 -0.95
C CYS A 178 -6.87 -4.91 -1.75
N ILE A 179 -7.07 -5.00 -3.07
CA ILE A 179 -6.02 -5.26 -4.06
C ILE A 179 -5.87 -4.02 -4.94
N TYR A 180 -4.68 -3.46 -5.02
CA TYR A 180 -4.34 -2.37 -5.91
C TYR A 180 -3.42 -2.84 -7.03
N ASN A 181 -3.54 -2.23 -8.20
CA ASN A 181 -2.61 -2.35 -9.32
C ASN A 181 -2.50 -3.76 -9.92
N ILE A 182 -3.53 -4.58 -9.81
CA ILE A 182 -3.62 -5.90 -10.45
C ILE A 182 -4.82 -5.93 -11.40
N PRO A 183 -4.60 -6.24 -12.70
CA PRO A 183 -5.69 -6.36 -13.66
C PRO A 183 -6.69 -7.44 -13.26
N LEU A 184 -7.99 -7.16 -13.40
CA LEU A 184 -9.07 -8.08 -13.01
C LEU A 184 -8.98 -9.44 -13.68
N CYS A 185 -8.51 -9.50 -14.94
CA CYS A 185 -8.40 -10.77 -15.68
C CYS A 185 -7.32 -11.72 -15.12
N LEU A 186 -6.48 -11.26 -14.20
CA LEU A 186 -5.49 -12.08 -13.50
C LEU A 186 -6.00 -12.60 -12.16
N LEU A 187 -7.19 -12.16 -11.72
CA LEU A 187 -7.85 -12.59 -10.49
C LEU A 187 -9.05 -13.50 -10.82
N PRO A 188 -9.37 -14.48 -9.97
CA PRO A 188 -10.65 -15.17 -10.05
C PRO A 188 -11.82 -14.20 -9.83
N ASP A 189 -12.97 -14.43 -10.48
CA ASP A 189 -14.13 -13.54 -10.42
C ASP A 189 -14.62 -13.29 -8.99
N SER A 190 -14.55 -14.28 -8.11
CA SER A 190 -14.93 -14.18 -6.70
C SER A 190 -14.05 -13.21 -5.87
N PHE A 191 -12.92 -12.74 -6.42
CA PHE A 191 -12.02 -11.79 -5.75
C PHE A 191 -12.04 -10.40 -6.40
N HIS A 192 -12.89 -10.18 -7.42
CA HIS A 192 -12.97 -8.88 -8.07
C HIS A 192 -13.44 -7.76 -7.13
N ASP A 193 -14.25 -8.08 -6.13
CA ASP A 193 -14.76 -7.11 -5.15
C ASP A 193 -13.65 -6.56 -4.24
N PHE A 194 -12.54 -7.28 -4.07
CA PHE A 194 -11.36 -6.77 -3.37
C PHE A 194 -10.52 -5.83 -4.24
N ALA A 195 -10.63 -5.95 -5.57
CA ALA A 195 -9.79 -5.19 -6.50
C ALA A 195 -10.34 -3.77 -6.70
N GLN A 196 -9.43 -2.79 -6.65
CA GLN A 196 -9.79 -1.39 -6.86
C GLN A 196 -9.05 -0.81 -8.06
N ARG A 197 -9.72 0.07 -8.79
CA ARG A 197 -9.11 0.86 -9.86
C ARG A 197 -8.21 1.93 -9.23
N SER A 198 -6.95 1.60 -9.08
CA SER A 198 -5.98 2.33 -8.27
C SER A 198 -4.87 3.02 -9.07
N ILE A 199 -4.72 2.69 -10.36
CA ILE A 199 -3.74 3.35 -11.24
C ILE A 199 -4.37 4.62 -11.80
N SER A 200 -3.72 5.77 -11.60
CA SER A 200 -4.17 7.05 -12.15
C SER A 200 -4.22 7.01 -13.68
N ASP A 201 -5.21 7.65 -14.29
CA ASP A 201 -5.47 7.58 -15.75
C ASP A 201 -4.25 7.96 -16.62
N TRP A 202 -3.40 8.85 -16.12
CA TRP A 202 -2.16 9.24 -16.81
C TRP A 202 -1.01 8.24 -16.68
N LYS A 203 -1.13 7.24 -15.79
CA LYS A 203 -0.15 6.16 -15.56
C LYS A 203 -0.62 4.82 -16.07
N ASN A 204 -1.88 4.68 -16.44
CA ASN A 204 -2.39 3.36 -16.79
C ASN A 204 -2.26 3.10 -18.30
N ASP A 205 -2.12 1.82 -18.64
CA ASP A 205 -2.04 1.31 -20.00
C ASP A 205 -2.99 0.13 -20.16
N TYR A 206 -3.66 0.10 -21.30
CA TYR A 206 -4.57 -0.97 -21.69
C TYR A 206 -4.11 -1.57 -23.01
N PRO A 207 -3.42 -2.72 -23.00
CA PRO A 207 -3.05 -3.44 -24.22
C PRO A 207 -4.24 -3.70 -25.14
N ASP A 208 -3.97 -3.96 -26.43
CA ASP A 208 -5.02 -4.16 -27.45
C ASP A 208 -6.06 -5.20 -27.04
N ILE A 209 -5.65 -6.27 -26.35
CA ILE A 209 -6.55 -7.32 -25.83
C ILE A 209 -7.62 -6.75 -24.89
N CYS A 210 -7.40 -5.60 -24.27
CA CYS A 210 -8.34 -4.96 -23.35
C CYS A 210 -9.45 -4.18 -24.09
N GLN A 211 -9.35 -3.98 -25.40
CA GLN A 211 -10.34 -3.19 -26.16
C GLN A 211 -11.72 -3.85 -26.15
N GLU A 212 -11.78 -5.18 -26.18
CA GLU A 212 -13.03 -5.96 -26.18
C GLU A 212 -13.42 -6.47 -24.76
N CYS A 213 -12.72 -6.02 -23.71
CA CYS A 213 -12.95 -6.49 -22.35
C CYS A 213 -14.16 -5.80 -21.71
N LYS A 214 -15.18 -6.55 -21.31
CA LYS A 214 -16.39 -6.02 -20.65
C LYS A 214 -16.12 -5.36 -19.29
N LYS A 215 -15.04 -5.72 -18.60
CA LYS A 215 -14.68 -5.15 -17.31
C LYS A 215 -13.61 -4.04 -17.38
N LYS A 216 -13.31 -3.51 -18.57
CA LYS A 216 -12.25 -2.51 -18.78
C LYS A 216 -12.43 -1.28 -17.89
N GLU A 217 -13.64 -0.76 -17.77
CA GLU A 217 -13.95 0.45 -16.98
C GLU A 217 -13.74 0.26 -15.46
N MET A 218 -13.86 -0.98 -15.00
CA MET A 218 -13.65 -1.33 -13.58
C MET A 218 -12.21 -1.75 -13.29
N CYS A 219 -11.43 -2.04 -14.33
CA CYS A 219 -10.08 -2.57 -14.21
C CYS A 219 -9.06 -1.46 -14.04
N CYS A 220 -8.03 -1.68 -13.23
CA CYS A 220 -6.93 -0.74 -13.08
C CYS A 220 -6.00 -0.68 -14.32
N GLY A 221 -6.06 -1.66 -15.26
CA GLY A 221 -5.08 -1.78 -16.34
C GLY A 221 -3.69 -2.17 -15.85
N LEU A 222 -2.68 -1.77 -16.60
CA LEU A 222 -1.26 -1.91 -16.29
C LEU A 222 -0.66 -0.54 -16.03
N PHE A 223 0.48 -0.50 -15.35
CA PHE A 223 1.29 0.72 -15.35
C PHE A 223 1.98 0.92 -16.69
N THR A 224 2.02 2.15 -17.19
CA THR A 224 2.83 2.54 -18.37
C THR A 224 4.33 2.25 -18.15
N THR A 225 4.76 2.14 -16.90
CA THR A 225 6.13 1.77 -16.48
C THR A 225 6.33 0.27 -16.35
N SER A 226 5.34 -0.56 -16.68
CA SER A 226 5.48 -2.02 -16.65
C SER A 226 6.62 -2.47 -17.56
N ILE A 227 7.52 -3.32 -17.04
CA ILE A 227 8.72 -3.80 -17.79
C ILE A 227 8.28 -4.65 -19.00
N LYS A 228 7.22 -5.42 -18.81
CA LYS A 228 6.58 -6.27 -19.82
C LYS A 228 5.13 -6.52 -19.42
N PRO A 229 4.25 -6.86 -20.36
CA PRO A 229 2.91 -7.35 -20.04
C PRO A 229 2.99 -8.60 -19.17
N TYR A 230 2.05 -8.74 -18.23
CA TYR A 230 1.93 -9.96 -17.43
C TYR A 230 1.46 -11.13 -18.31
N GLU A 231 1.96 -12.33 -17.99
CA GLU A 231 1.42 -13.55 -18.59
C GLU A 231 -0.03 -13.78 -18.12
N GLY A 232 -0.89 -14.22 -19.05
CA GLY A 232 -2.28 -14.54 -18.74
C GLY A 232 -3.27 -13.38 -18.89
N LEU A 233 -2.83 -12.21 -19.37
CA LEU A 233 -3.75 -11.13 -19.76
C LEU A 233 -4.76 -11.64 -20.80
N LYS A 234 -6.05 -11.34 -20.56
CA LYS A 234 -7.15 -11.73 -21.47
C LYS A 234 -8.33 -10.76 -21.36
N ALA A 235 -9.12 -10.65 -22.41
CA ALA A 235 -10.42 -9.98 -22.33
C ALA A 235 -11.39 -10.84 -21.47
N ILE A 236 -12.08 -10.22 -20.54
CA ILE A 236 -13.19 -10.83 -19.80
C ILE A 236 -14.44 -10.63 -20.65
N GLN A 237 -15.11 -11.77 -20.95
CA GLN A 237 -16.30 -11.82 -21.81
C GLN A 237 -17.60 -11.57 -21.04
#